data_524675fe5174d790dcaa5bec28835d35
#
_entry.id   524675fe5174d790dcaa5bec28835d35
#
_cell.length_a   1.000
_cell.length_b   1.000
_cell.length_c   1.000
_cell.angle_alpha   90.00
_cell.angle_beta   90.00
_cell.angle_gamma   90.00
#
_symmetry.space_group_name_H-M   'P 1'
#
loop_
_entity.id
_entity.type
_entity.pdbx_description
1 polymer ?
#
loop_
_entity_poly.entity_id
_entity_poly.type
_entity_poly.pdbx_seq_one_letter_code
_entity_poly.pdbx_strand_id
1 'polypeptide(L)'
;MKKLFISCPMKNRSEENIRMTFDRLHKIAEAVYGESLEVIPTYIEDNPPKCRTEGLWYLGKSIELLAQADYFIGICGDNAFQYNGCTVEIDAANLYGVPVYLVPTVFAAPDVAKEELVYNGAGELIN
;
A
#
# COMPACT_ATOMS: atom_id res chain seq x y z
N MET A 1 -6.49 -20.13 7.18
CA MET A 1 -5.73 -19.38 6.16
C MET A 1 -5.08 -18.18 6.82
N LYS A 2 -3.81 -17.94 6.52
CA LYS A 2 -3.09 -16.80 7.07
C LYS A 2 -3.55 -15.50 6.44
N LYS A 3 -3.42 -14.41 7.18
CA LYS A 3 -3.93 -13.09 6.80
C LYS A 3 -2.85 -12.20 6.20
N LEU A 4 -3.19 -11.57 5.09
CA LEU A 4 -2.32 -10.67 4.35
C LEU A 4 -2.79 -9.22 4.49
N PHE A 5 -1.89 -8.34 4.90
CA PHE A 5 -2.11 -6.90 4.82
C PHE A 5 -1.50 -6.36 3.54
N ILE A 6 -2.31 -5.68 2.73
CA ILE A 6 -1.86 -5.03 1.50
C ILE A 6 -1.81 -3.52 1.73
N SER A 7 -0.61 -2.95 1.65
CA SER A 7 -0.41 -1.51 1.72
C SER A 7 -0.48 -0.95 0.30
N CYS A 8 -1.58 -0.27 -0.01
CA CYS A 8 -1.88 0.20 -1.35
C CYS A 8 -2.07 1.73 -1.35
N PRO A 9 -1.35 2.46 -2.23
CA PRO A 9 -1.60 3.88 -2.38
C PRO A 9 -2.97 4.11 -3.01
N MET A 10 -3.77 5.01 -2.43
CA MET A 10 -5.14 5.25 -2.86
C MET A 10 -5.39 6.69 -3.32
N LYS A 11 -4.63 7.65 -2.82
CA LYS A 11 -4.86 9.07 -3.10
C LYS A 11 -4.74 9.38 -4.59
N ASN A 12 -5.73 10.09 -5.12
CA ASN A 12 -5.77 10.53 -6.52
C ASN A 12 -5.75 9.37 -7.53
N ARG A 13 -6.29 8.21 -7.14
CA ARG A 13 -6.38 7.05 -8.01
C ARG A 13 -7.82 6.64 -8.22
N SER A 14 -8.14 6.05 -9.37
CA SER A 14 -9.45 5.50 -9.63
C SER A 14 -9.66 4.22 -8.80
N GLU A 15 -10.93 3.95 -8.48
CA GLU A 15 -11.32 2.73 -7.77
C GLU A 15 -10.87 1.47 -8.53
N GLU A 16 -10.96 1.50 -9.85
CA GLU A 16 -10.51 0.40 -10.71
C GLU A 16 -9.01 0.17 -10.58
N ASN A 17 -8.20 1.22 -10.64
CA ASN A 17 -6.75 1.11 -10.50
C ASN A 17 -6.34 0.60 -9.12
N ILE A 18 -7.02 1.04 -8.09
CA ILE A 18 -6.79 0.56 -6.73
C ILE A 18 -7.09 -0.94 -6.66
N ARG A 19 -8.22 -1.38 -7.18
CA ARG A 19 -8.61 -2.79 -7.17
C ARG A 19 -7.60 -3.64 -7.95
N MET A 20 -7.16 -3.17 -9.10
CA MET A 20 -6.15 -3.88 -9.90
C MET A 20 -4.84 -4.03 -9.15
N THR A 21 -4.43 -3.01 -8.41
CA THR A 21 -3.23 -3.08 -7.57
C THR A 21 -3.40 -4.11 -6.46
N PHE A 22 -4.55 -4.14 -5.78
CA PHE A 22 -4.84 -5.16 -4.77
C PHE A 22 -4.74 -6.55 -5.36
N ASP A 23 -5.34 -6.79 -6.53
CA ASP A 23 -5.32 -8.11 -7.17
C ASP A 23 -3.89 -8.53 -7.53
N ARG A 24 -3.09 -7.63 -8.08
CA ARG A 24 -1.69 -7.92 -8.43
C ARG A 24 -0.87 -8.26 -7.19
N LEU A 25 -0.97 -7.43 -6.16
CA LEU A 25 -0.21 -7.63 -4.93
C LEU A 25 -0.64 -8.91 -4.21
N HIS A 26 -1.91 -9.24 -4.22
CA HIS A 26 -2.42 -10.48 -3.66
C HIS A 26 -1.78 -11.70 -4.34
N LYS A 27 -1.77 -11.73 -5.66
CA LYS A 27 -1.17 -12.83 -6.43
C LYS A 27 0.33 -12.95 -6.19
N ILE A 28 1.02 -11.81 -6.17
CA ILE A 28 2.46 -11.78 -5.91
C ILE A 28 2.75 -12.31 -4.50
N ALA A 29 1.98 -11.87 -3.51
CA ALA A 29 2.17 -12.32 -2.13
C ALA A 29 1.97 -13.82 -1.98
N GLU A 30 0.94 -14.38 -2.60
CA GLU A 30 0.71 -15.83 -2.55
C GLU A 30 1.86 -16.61 -3.18
N ALA A 31 2.43 -16.09 -4.27
CA ALA A 31 3.60 -16.71 -4.90
C ALA A 31 4.85 -16.60 -4.01
N VAL A 32 5.09 -15.43 -3.42
CA VAL A 32 6.26 -15.18 -2.59
C VAL A 32 6.22 -15.99 -1.29
N TYR A 33 5.08 -15.98 -0.61
CA TYR A 33 4.92 -16.67 0.67
C TYR A 33 4.57 -18.14 0.53
N GLY A 34 4.22 -18.58 -0.68
CA GLY A 34 4.03 -20.00 -1.00
C GLY A 34 2.75 -20.61 -0.45
N GLU A 35 1.71 -19.82 -0.19
CA GLU A 35 0.43 -20.31 0.32
C GLU A 35 -0.71 -19.37 -0.06
N SER A 36 -1.93 -19.89 0.00
CA SER A 36 -3.13 -19.07 -0.21
C SER A 36 -3.33 -18.16 1.00
N LEU A 37 -3.65 -16.88 0.75
CA LEU A 37 -3.75 -15.86 1.78
C LEU A 37 -5.11 -15.17 1.76
N GLU A 38 -5.65 -14.92 2.95
CA GLU A 38 -6.86 -14.13 3.12
C GLU A 38 -6.46 -12.65 3.22
N VAL A 39 -7.01 -11.83 2.34
CA VAL A 39 -6.72 -10.39 2.36
C VAL A 39 -7.53 -9.73 3.48
N ILE A 40 -6.84 -8.96 4.32
CA ILE A 40 -7.49 -8.14 5.34
C ILE A 40 -8.17 -6.97 4.62
N PRO A 41 -9.48 -6.77 4.79
CA PRO A 41 -10.16 -5.61 4.19
C PRO A 41 -9.61 -4.32 4.80
N THR A 42 -8.99 -3.49 3.98
CA THR A 42 -8.40 -2.21 4.42
C THR A 42 -9.22 -1.00 4.02
N TYR A 43 -10.37 -1.21 3.39
CA TYR A 43 -11.31 -0.13 3.12
C TYR A 43 -12.04 0.24 4.41
N ILE A 44 -11.92 1.49 4.81
CA ILE A 44 -12.50 1.98 6.05
C ILE A 44 -13.77 2.76 5.73
N GLU A 45 -14.91 2.18 6.08
CA GLU A 45 -16.22 2.77 5.83
C GLU A 45 -16.60 3.83 6.87
N ASP A 46 -16.00 3.78 8.05
CA ASP A 46 -16.28 4.72 9.12
C ASP A 46 -15.85 6.13 8.77
N ASN A 47 -16.65 7.10 9.16
CA ASN A 47 -16.29 8.50 9.02
C ASN A 47 -15.48 8.96 10.23
N PRO A 48 -14.40 9.73 10.02
CA PRO A 48 -13.64 10.26 11.14
C PRO A 48 -14.49 11.22 11.99
N PRO A 49 -14.28 11.24 13.30
CA PRO A 49 -14.86 12.28 14.13
C PRO A 49 -14.24 13.63 13.74
N LYS A 50 -14.80 14.72 14.24
CA LYS A 50 -14.18 16.03 14.04
C LYS A 50 -12.78 16.00 14.63
N CYS A 51 -11.77 16.04 13.77
CA CYS A 51 -10.37 15.97 14.17
C CYS A 51 -9.52 16.86 13.26
N ARG A 52 -8.28 17.08 13.69
CA ARG A 52 -7.39 17.99 12.99
C ARG A 52 -6.79 17.38 11.71
N THR A 53 -6.52 16.08 11.73
CA THR A 53 -5.86 15.37 10.63
C THR A 53 -6.58 14.07 10.34
N GLU A 54 -7.49 14.09 9.37
CA GLU A 54 -8.28 12.91 9.01
C GLU A 54 -7.39 11.77 8.48
N GLY A 55 -6.35 12.11 7.72
CA GLY A 55 -5.41 11.12 7.21
C GLY A 55 -4.76 10.31 8.32
N LEU A 56 -4.43 10.94 9.42
CA LEU A 56 -3.86 10.25 10.59
C LEU A 56 -4.89 9.36 11.27
N TRP A 57 -6.13 9.79 11.32
CA TRP A 57 -7.22 8.97 11.87
C TRP A 57 -7.40 7.69 11.04
N TYR A 58 -7.44 7.81 9.70
CA TYR A 58 -7.52 6.64 8.81
C TYR A 58 -6.31 5.73 8.96
N LEU A 59 -5.12 6.31 9.09
CA LEU A 59 -3.90 5.53 9.32
C LEU A 59 -3.99 4.74 10.63
N GLY A 60 -4.54 5.33 11.69
CA GLY A 60 -4.75 4.63 12.95
C GLY A 60 -5.62 3.39 12.78
N LYS A 61 -6.68 3.49 11.98
CA LYS A 61 -7.55 2.35 11.64
C LYS A 61 -6.80 1.27 10.87
N SER A 62 -5.97 1.68 9.92
CA SER A 62 -5.13 0.74 9.16
C SER A 62 -4.13 0.01 10.06
N ILE A 63 -3.55 0.69 11.02
CA ILE A 63 -2.60 0.07 11.96
C ILE A 63 -3.32 -0.96 12.85
N GLU A 64 -4.54 -0.70 13.28
CA GLU A 64 -5.35 -1.70 14.00
C GLU A 64 -5.53 -2.97 13.18
N LEU A 65 -5.78 -2.82 11.88
CA LEU A 65 -5.92 -3.96 10.97
C LEU A 65 -4.59 -4.68 10.74
N LEU A 66 -3.50 -3.92 10.64
CA LEU A 66 -2.16 -4.48 10.49
C LEU A 66 -1.78 -5.39 11.66
N ALA A 67 -2.28 -5.09 12.85
CA ALA A 67 -2.03 -5.92 14.03
C ALA A 67 -2.56 -7.36 13.89
N GLN A 68 -3.44 -7.63 12.93
CA GLN A 68 -3.99 -8.95 12.66
C GLN A 68 -3.21 -9.73 11.59
N ALA A 69 -2.24 -9.10 10.95
CA ALA A 69 -1.59 -9.66 9.77
C ALA A 69 -0.53 -10.70 10.12
N ASP A 70 -0.49 -11.77 9.34
CA ASP A 70 0.60 -12.75 9.33
C ASP A 70 1.68 -12.34 8.33
N TYR A 71 1.30 -11.70 7.24
CA TYR A 71 2.18 -11.24 6.18
C TYR A 71 1.77 -9.86 5.69
N PHE A 72 2.74 -9.15 5.13
CA PHE A 72 2.58 -7.81 4.57
C PHE A 72 3.14 -7.76 3.16
N ILE A 73 2.43 -7.07 2.27
CA ILE A 73 2.95 -6.71 0.96
C ILE A 73 2.65 -5.24 0.68
N GLY A 74 3.63 -4.54 0.13
CA GLY A 74 3.48 -3.14 -0.23
C GLY A 74 4.29 -2.80 -1.46
N ILE A 75 4.42 -1.52 -1.73
CA ILE A 75 5.17 -1.02 -2.89
C ILE A 75 6.46 -0.32 -2.45
N CYS A 76 7.44 -0.32 -3.35
CA CYS A 76 8.66 0.46 -3.18
C CYS A 76 8.95 1.26 -4.45
N GLY A 77 9.75 2.31 -4.32
CA GLY A 77 10.08 3.22 -5.41
C GLY A 77 9.91 4.66 -4.96
N ASP A 78 10.30 5.59 -5.82
CA ASP A 78 10.32 7.01 -5.47
C ASP A 78 8.93 7.54 -5.11
N ASN A 79 7.88 7.06 -5.77
CA ASN A 79 6.51 7.46 -5.49
C ASN A 79 5.98 6.97 -4.14
N ALA A 80 6.61 5.97 -3.53
CA ALA A 80 6.19 5.48 -2.22
C ALA A 80 6.26 6.58 -1.16
N PHE A 81 7.18 7.52 -1.29
CA PHE A 81 7.34 8.64 -0.37
C PHE A 81 6.20 9.66 -0.44
N GLN A 82 5.40 9.65 -1.49
CA GLN A 82 4.24 10.53 -1.63
C GLN A 82 3.04 10.02 -0.84
N TYR A 83 3.09 8.77 -0.40
CA TYR A 83 2.02 8.12 0.33
C TYR A 83 2.47 7.85 1.77
N ASN A 84 2.29 8.86 2.61
CA ASN A 84 2.73 8.82 4.01
C ASN A 84 2.20 7.60 4.76
N GLY A 85 0.92 7.25 4.52
CA GLY A 85 0.31 6.09 5.15
C GLY A 85 1.03 4.79 4.81
N CYS A 86 1.38 4.59 3.53
CA CYS A 86 2.11 3.40 3.11
C CYS A 86 3.50 3.33 3.76
N THR A 87 4.20 4.46 3.86
CA THR A 87 5.50 4.52 4.51
C THR A 87 5.42 4.11 5.98
N VAL A 88 4.44 4.66 6.70
CA VAL A 88 4.25 4.33 8.13
C VAL A 88 3.86 2.86 8.31
N GLU A 89 3.00 2.33 7.45
CA GLU A 89 2.59 0.93 7.51
C GLU A 89 3.77 -0.02 7.30
N ILE A 90 4.64 0.27 6.32
CA ILE A 90 5.86 -0.51 6.07
C ILE A 90 6.78 -0.49 7.30
N ASP A 91 7.03 0.69 7.85
CA ASP A 91 7.88 0.84 9.02
C ASP A 91 7.30 0.11 10.23
N ALA A 92 6.00 0.23 10.46
CA ALA A 92 5.34 -0.46 11.55
C ALA A 92 5.44 -1.99 11.41
N ALA A 93 5.20 -2.52 10.21
CA ALA A 93 5.32 -3.95 9.97
C ALA A 93 6.74 -4.45 10.24
N ASN A 94 7.75 -3.74 9.75
CA ASN A 94 9.14 -4.10 9.98
C ASN A 94 9.53 -4.05 11.46
N LEU A 95 9.12 -3.00 12.16
CA LEU A 95 9.47 -2.83 13.57
C LEU A 95 8.82 -3.87 14.47
N TYR A 96 7.64 -4.34 14.12
CA TYR A 96 6.89 -5.32 14.94
C TYR A 96 6.97 -6.75 14.41
N GLY A 97 7.88 -7.00 13.46
CA GLY A 97 8.22 -8.37 13.05
C GLY A 97 7.21 -9.04 12.12
N VAL A 98 6.35 -8.28 11.47
CA VAL A 98 5.49 -8.82 10.41
C VAL A 98 6.34 -8.97 9.14
N PRO A 99 6.42 -10.16 8.51
CA PRO A 99 7.19 -10.32 7.27
C PRO A 99 6.71 -9.38 6.18
N VAL A 100 7.63 -8.64 5.57
CA VAL A 100 7.34 -7.61 4.57
C VAL A 100 7.95 -8.00 3.23
N TYR A 101 7.16 -7.91 2.17
CA TYR A 101 7.65 -7.97 0.80
C TYR A 101 7.23 -6.71 0.05
N LEU A 102 8.16 -6.08 -0.66
CA LEU A 102 7.91 -4.84 -1.39
C LEU A 102 8.05 -5.07 -2.89
N VAL A 103 7.06 -4.58 -3.64
CA VAL A 103 7.01 -4.69 -5.11
C VAL A 103 7.27 -3.32 -5.70
N PRO A 104 8.17 -3.21 -6.70
CA PRO A 104 8.38 -1.92 -7.37
C PRO A 104 7.09 -1.34 -7.94
N THR A 105 6.92 -0.03 -7.81
CA THR A 105 5.70 0.68 -8.24
C THR A 105 5.32 0.38 -9.68
N VAL A 106 6.30 0.28 -10.58
CA VAL A 106 6.08 0.00 -11.99
C VAL A 106 5.35 -1.31 -12.23
N PHE A 107 5.54 -2.31 -11.37
CA PHE A 107 4.87 -3.61 -11.48
C PHE A 107 3.56 -3.67 -10.71
N ALA A 108 3.49 -2.98 -9.57
CA ALA A 108 2.31 -3.01 -8.70
C ALA A 108 1.23 -2.01 -9.12
N ALA A 109 1.64 -0.80 -9.50
CA ALA A 109 0.74 0.32 -9.78
C ALA A 109 1.29 1.14 -10.95
N PRO A 110 1.24 0.61 -12.18
CA PRO A 110 1.82 1.31 -13.35
C PRO A 110 1.20 2.67 -13.65
N ASP A 111 -0.03 2.91 -13.24
CA ASP A 111 -0.66 4.22 -13.35
C ASP A 111 0.06 5.29 -12.53
N VAL A 112 0.50 4.94 -11.33
CA VAL A 112 1.29 5.81 -10.45
C VAL A 112 2.71 5.97 -10.99
N ALA A 113 3.31 4.87 -11.44
CA ALA A 113 4.67 4.87 -11.98
C ALA A 113 4.81 5.72 -13.25
N LYS A 114 3.75 5.84 -14.04
CA LYS A 114 3.76 6.70 -15.24
C LYS A 114 3.98 8.17 -14.87
N GLU A 115 3.36 8.65 -13.81
CA GLU A 115 3.57 10.02 -13.34
C GLU A 115 4.99 10.22 -12.85
N GLU A 116 5.53 9.22 -12.16
CA GLU A 116 6.89 9.23 -11.66
C GLU A 116 7.92 9.26 -12.78
N LEU A 117 7.69 8.51 -13.85
CA LEU A 117 8.60 8.40 -14.99
C LEU A 117 8.53 9.59 -15.94
N VAL A 118 7.50 10.42 -15.87
CA VAL A 118 7.28 11.52 -16.80
C VAL A 118 8.19 12.71 -16.50
N TYR A 119 8.48 12.99 -15.24
CA TYR A 119 9.22 14.20 -14.85
C TYR A 119 10.39 13.90 -13.94
N ASN A 120 11.54 14.55 -14.23
CA ASN A 120 12.67 14.60 -13.31
C ASN A 120 12.51 15.80 -12.37
N GLY A 121 13.48 16.03 -11.51
CA GLY A 121 13.46 17.15 -10.55
C GLY A 121 13.49 18.54 -11.20
N ALA A 122 13.85 18.64 -12.48
CA ALA A 122 13.84 19.89 -13.25
C ALA A 122 12.56 20.06 -14.08
N GLY A 123 11.62 19.13 -13.99
CA GLY A 123 10.38 19.16 -14.74
C GLY A 123 10.52 18.69 -16.18
N GLU A 124 11.62 18.05 -16.52
CA GLU A 124 11.86 17.49 -17.86
C GLU A 124 11.32 16.07 -17.96
N LEU A 125 10.83 15.72 -19.15
CA LEU A 125 10.39 14.35 -19.45
C LEU A 125 11.60 13.43 -19.46
N ILE A 126 11.55 12.35 -18.69
CA ILE A 126 12.68 11.45 -18.53
C ILE A 126 12.53 10.09 -19.21
N ASN A 127 11.54 9.93 -20.02
CA ASN A 127 11.39 8.69 -20.79
C ASN A 127 12.39 8.59 -21.90
#